data_a32869f0ee24d37f2e4e419736fbdf24
#
_entry.id   a32869f0ee24d37f2e4e419736fbdf24
#
_cell.length_a   1.000
_cell.length_b   1.000
_cell.length_c   1.000
_cell.angle_alpha   90.00
_cell.angle_beta   90.00
_cell.angle_gamma   90.00
#
_symmetry.space_group_name_H-M   'P 1'
#
loop_
_entity.id
_entity.type
_entity.pdbx_description
1 polymer ?
#
loop_
_entity_poly.entity_id
_entity_poly.type
_entity_poly.pdbx_seq_one_letter_code
_entity_poly.pdbx_strand_id
1 'polypeptide(L)'
;MVEVGDRVLHGETVDVSQFGVKVRLAERLQDATLAKLHITPSEGCPVDAQAIVWRMDEDGPVFLFLKKAPSVLIEDTGQGSPMSRVLTILVVDDDSGVSSFARDTLGSAGYLVRSTADPVEAIRMAKDTEGEIDLLLVDVVMPLMDGRELARRVVELRPKIKVLLMSGYEMAALREAPWPFIAKPFGVTELTEKIEECTTTRRRPSVFANPRPSPRWSMERATSPIAL
;
A
#
# COMPACT_ATOMS: atom_id res chain seq x y z
N MET A 1 8.19 -23.97 -15.38
CA MET A 1 7.57 -24.24 -16.69
C MET A 1 6.23 -23.51 -16.72
N VAL A 2 5.88 -22.91 -17.86
CA VAL A 2 4.67 -22.09 -18.05
C VAL A 2 3.91 -22.64 -19.26
N GLU A 3 2.69 -23.10 -19.07
CA GLU A 3 1.79 -23.54 -20.15
C GLU A 3 0.83 -22.40 -20.52
N VAL A 4 0.81 -22.03 -21.79
CA VAL A 4 -0.08 -21.01 -22.35
C VAL A 4 -0.78 -21.59 -23.58
N GLY A 5 -2.05 -21.95 -23.46
CA GLY A 5 -2.77 -22.72 -24.48
C GLY A 5 -2.06 -24.04 -24.75
N ASP A 6 -1.70 -24.29 -26.01
CA ASP A 6 -0.97 -25.51 -26.43
C ASP A 6 0.57 -25.37 -26.36
N ARG A 7 1.08 -24.29 -25.80
CA ARG A 7 2.51 -23.97 -25.78
C ARG A 7 3.06 -24.14 -24.38
N VAL A 8 4.25 -24.70 -24.30
CA VAL A 8 5.01 -24.87 -23.06
C VAL A 8 6.28 -24.04 -23.14
N LEU A 9 6.45 -23.11 -22.19
CA LEU A 9 7.59 -22.23 -22.09
C LEU A 9 8.41 -22.59 -20.83
N HIS A 10 9.71 -22.53 -20.94
CA HIS A 10 10.62 -22.76 -19.83
C HIS A 10 11.20 -21.43 -19.37
N GLY A 11 11.23 -21.19 -18.09
CA GLY A 11 11.79 -19.98 -17.50
C GLY A 11 12.21 -20.20 -16.05
N GLU A 12 12.92 -19.21 -15.53
CA GLU A 12 13.37 -19.19 -14.14
C GLU A 12 12.49 -18.28 -13.32
N THR A 13 12.13 -18.73 -12.13
CA THR A 13 11.46 -17.91 -11.16
C THR A 13 12.42 -16.85 -10.64
N VAL A 14 12.05 -15.58 -10.82
CA VAL A 14 12.82 -14.43 -10.33
C VAL A 14 12.39 -14.10 -8.91
N ASP A 15 11.08 -14.15 -8.67
CA ASP A 15 10.49 -13.83 -7.37
C ASP A 15 9.12 -14.49 -7.23
N VAL A 16 8.74 -14.87 -6.00
CA VAL A 16 7.47 -15.52 -5.66
C VAL A 16 6.83 -14.89 -4.44
N SER A 17 5.54 -14.64 -4.52
CA SER A 17 4.70 -14.21 -3.39
C SER A 17 3.47 -15.10 -3.25
N GLN A 18 2.71 -14.90 -2.18
CA GLN A 18 1.42 -15.60 -2.02
C GLN A 18 0.38 -15.26 -3.10
N PHE A 19 0.60 -14.20 -3.88
CA PHE A 19 -0.36 -13.71 -4.90
C PHE A 19 0.09 -13.96 -6.32
N GLY A 20 1.38 -14.17 -6.56
CA GLY A 20 1.92 -14.33 -7.89
C GLY A 20 3.39 -14.65 -7.95
N VAL A 21 3.89 -14.77 -9.17
CA VAL A 21 5.27 -15.10 -9.46
C VAL A 21 5.78 -14.27 -10.64
N LYS A 22 7.00 -13.78 -10.54
CA LYS A 22 7.75 -13.20 -11.64
C LYS A 22 8.64 -14.27 -12.26
N VAL A 23 8.55 -14.42 -13.57
CA VAL A 23 9.29 -15.47 -14.29
C VAL A 23 10.11 -14.82 -15.41
N ARG A 24 11.41 -15.13 -15.45
CA ARG A 24 12.24 -14.78 -16.59
C ARG A 24 11.94 -15.72 -17.74
N LEU A 25 11.34 -15.21 -18.81
CA LEU A 25 11.04 -15.94 -20.03
C LEU A 25 11.75 -15.29 -21.20
N ALA A 26 12.18 -16.12 -22.16
CA ALA A 26 12.73 -15.62 -23.43
C ALA A 26 11.67 -14.99 -24.35
N GLU A 27 10.40 -15.27 -24.08
CA GLU A 27 9.27 -14.87 -24.92
C GLU A 27 8.36 -13.88 -24.17
N ARG A 28 7.86 -12.88 -24.89
CA ARG A 28 6.85 -11.94 -24.38
C ARG A 28 5.46 -12.55 -24.48
N LEU A 29 4.72 -12.46 -23.41
CA LEU A 29 3.31 -12.84 -23.34
C LEU A 29 2.42 -11.59 -23.36
N GLN A 30 1.20 -11.76 -23.83
CA GLN A 30 0.21 -10.67 -23.78
C GLN A 30 -0.38 -10.57 -22.38
N ASP A 31 -0.70 -9.36 -21.95
CA ASP A 31 -1.42 -9.11 -20.71
C ASP A 31 -2.77 -9.85 -20.71
N ALA A 32 -3.26 -10.21 -19.53
CA ALA A 32 -4.47 -11.01 -19.35
C ALA A 32 -4.46 -12.42 -19.96
N THR A 33 -3.31 -12.92 -20.43
CA THR A 33 -3.17 -14.30 -20.90
C THR A 33 -3.27 -15.28 -19.74
N LEU A 34 -4.17 -16.27 -19.82
CA LEU A 34 -4.24 -17.36 -18.86
C LEU A 34 -3.07 -18.31 -19.04
N ALA A 35 -2.46 -18.71 -17.94
CA ALA A 35 -1.35 -19.63 -17.90
C ALA A 35 -1.52 -20.67 -16.78
N LYS A 36 -0.95 -21.83 -16.98
CA LYS A 36 -0.74 -22.81 -15.93
C LYS A 36 0.75 -22.89 -15.64
N LEU A 37 1.09 -22.68 -14.39
CA LEU A 37 2.46 -22.65 -13.92
C LEU A 37 2.80 -23.94 -13.21
N HIS A 38 3.88 -24.58 -13.63
CA HIS A 38 4.50 -25.71 -12.94
C HIS A 38 5.79 -25.21 -12.32
N ILE A 39 5.75 -24.91 -11.04
CA ILE A 39 6.87 -24.34 -10.30
C ILE A 39 7.55 -25.45 -9.53
N THR A 40 8.84 -25.64 -9.77
CA THR A 40 9.68 -26.59 -9.04
C THR A 40 10.61 -25.79 -8.13
N PRO A 41 10.36 -25.73 -6.82
CA PRO A 41 11.25 -25.09 -5.86
C PRO A 41 12.60 -25.81 -5.80
N SER A 42 13.64 -25.13 -5.30
CA SER A 42 14.95 -25.75 -5.04
C SER A 42 14.86 -26.85 -3.98
N GLU A 43 13.97 -26.66 -3.01
CA GLU A 43 13.62 -27.65 -1.98
C GLU A 43 12.09 -27.78 -1.93
N GLY A 44 11.57 -29.00 -1.84
CA GLY A 44 10.13 -29.26 -1.76
C GLY A 44 9.53 -29.93 -2.98
N CYS A 45 8.19 -30.04 -2.99
CA CYS A 45 7.45 -30.70 -4.08
C CYS A 45 7.07 -29.69 -5.17
N PRO A 46 7.02 -30.13 -6.44
CA PRO A 46 6.50 -29.31 -7.54
C PRO A 46 5.07 -28.83 -7.25
N VAL A 47 4.76 -27.62 -7.64
CA VAL A 47 3.47 -26.97 -7.40
C VAL A 47 2.87 -26.50 -8.72
N ASP A 48 1.61 -26.85 -8.93
CA ASP A 48 0.80 -26.38 -10.04
C ASP A 48 -0.07 -25.21 -9.60
N ALA A 49 -0.02 -24.13 -10.37
CA ALA A 49 -0.86 -22.96 -10.13
C ALA A 49 -1.49 -22.43 -11.42
N GLN A 50 -2.74 -22.03 -11.34
CA GLN A 50 -3.38 -21.27 -12.42
C GLN A 50 -3.14 -19.77 -12.18
N ALA A 51 -2.73 -19.08 -13.21
CA ALA A 51 -2.36 -17.69 -13.14
C ALA A 51 -2.77 -16.93 -14.41
N ILE A 52 -2.75 -15.62 -14.31
CA ILE A 52 -2.95 -14.72 -15.44
C ILE A 52 -1.72 -13.83 -15.56
N VAL A 53 -1.29 -13.55 -16.80
CA VAL A 53 -0.26 -12.55 -17.05
C VAL A 53 -0.81 -11.20 -16.63
N TRP A 54 -0.21 -10.63 -15.59
CA TRP A 54 -0.59 -9.35 -15.04
C TRP A 54 0.02 -8.18 -15.81
N ARG A 55 1.32 -8.27 -16.04
CA ARG A 55 2.11 -7.28 -16.77
C ARG A 55 3.42 -7.89 -17.28
N MET A 56 4.04 -7.21 -18.24
CA MET A 56 5.37 -7.52 -18.74
C MET A 56 6.37 -6.51 -18.19
N ASP A 57 7.27 -6.96 -17.32
CA ASP A 57 8.43 -6.18 -16.88
C ASP A 57 9.62 -6.38 -17.82
N GLU A 58 10.73 -5.64 -17.62
CA GLU A 58 11.97 -5.80 -18.41
C GLU A 58 12.54 -7.21 -18.30
N ASP A 59 12.45 -7.82 -17.12
CA ASP A 59 12.96 -9.16 -16.82
C ASP A 59 12.01 -10.31 -17.21
N GLY A 60 10.76 -10.01 -17.59
CA GLY A 60 9.77 -11.00 -18.01
C GLY A 60 8.37 -10.80 -17.40
N PRO A 61 7.45 -11.73 -17.68
CA PRO A 61 6.07 -11.63 -17.22
C PRO A 61 5.94 -11.79 -15.71
N VAL A 62 5.03 -11.00 -15.16
CA VAL A 62 4.51 -11.14 -13.80
C VAL A 62 3.16 -11.83 -13.88
N PHE A 63 3.03 -12.95 -13.21
CA PHE A 63 1.81 -13.72 -13.13
C PHE A 63 1.11 -13.51 -11.79
N LEU A 64 -0.19 -13.29 -11.81
CA LEU A 64 -1.05 -13.36 -10.63
C LEU A 64 -1.70 -14.73 -10.54
N PHE A 65 -1.65 -15.35 -9.38
CA PHE A 65 -2.35 -16.60 -9.13
C PHE A 65 -3.86 -16.38 -9.07
N LEU A 66 -4.63 -17.20 -9.76
CA LEU A 66 -6.11 -17.17 -9.72
C LEU A 66 -6.68 -17.72 -8.42
N LYS A 67 -5.87 -18.47 -7.67
CA LYS A 67 -6.17 -18.96 -6.32
C LYS A 67 -4.93 -18.71 -5.46
N LYS A 68 -5.13 -18.64 -4.14
CA LYS A 68 -4.02 -18.48 -3.19
C LYS A 68 -2.91 -19.49 -3.48
N ALA A 69 -1.66 -19.03 -3.55
CA ALA A 69 -0.52 -19.90 -3.75
C ALA A 69 -0.46 -20.97 -2.65
N PRO A 70 -0.06 -22.21 -2.98
CA PRO A 70 0.26 -23.21 -1.98
C PRO A 70 1.35 -22.70 -1.05
N SER A 71 1.21 -22.95 0.25
CA SER A 71 2.14 -22.49 1.30
C SER A 71 3.59 -22.91 1.08
N VAL A 72 3.81 -24.00 0.35
CA VAL A 72 5.13 -24.54 -0.01
C VAL A 72 5.96 -23.59 -0.89
N LEU A 73 5.34 -22.64 -1.59
CA LEU A 73 6.05 -21.66 -2.42
C LEU A 73 6.52 -20.43 -1.63
N ILE A 74 6.16 -20.34 -0.36
CA ILE A 74 6.42 -19.17 0.48
C ILE A 74 7.35 -19.60 1.61
N GLU A 75 8.60 -19.88 1.28
CA GLU A 75 9.63 -19.94 2.31
C GLU A 75 10.01 -18.51 2.70
N ASP A 76 9.90 -18.24 3.99
CA ASP A 76 10.30 -16.98 4.62
C ASP A 76 11.85 -16.89 4.66
N THR A 77 12.45 -16.81 3.48
CA THR A 77 13.86 -16.47 3.39
C THR A 77 14.00 -14.97 3.63
N GLY A 78 14.30 -14.58 4.85
CA GLY A 78 14.42 -13.20 5.35
C GLY A 78 15.35 -12.25 4.60
N GLN A 79 15.51 -12.42 3.28
CA GLN A 79 16.23 -11.56 2.35
C GLN A 79 15.49 -11.47 1.01
N GLY A 80 14.17 -11.24 1.03
CA GLY A 80 13.40 -10.93 -0.16
C GLY A 80 13.64 -9.49 -0.62
N SER A 81 14.15 -9.31 -1.82
CA SER A 81 13.88 -8.09 -2.61
C SER A 81 12.37 -7.84 -2.58
N PRO A 82 11.88 -6.59 -2.50
CA PRO A 82 10.47 -6.30 -2.32
C PRO A 82 9.69 -6.54 -3.61
N MET A 83 9.48 -7.79 -4.00
CA MET A 83 8.32 -8.12 -4.80
C MET A 83 7.15 -8.25 -3.83
N SER A 84 6.61 -7.14 -3.61
CA SER A 84 5.54 -6.77 -2.72
C SER A 84 4.35 -7.71 -2.90
N ARG A 85 3.87 -8.28 -1.80
CA ARG A 85 2.47 -8.67 -1.73
C ARG A 85 1.63 -7.57 -2.41
N VAL A 86 0.55 -7.96 -3.06
CA VAL A 86 -0.40 -6.97 -3.60
C VAL A 86 -0.85 -6.08 -2.45
N LEU A 87 -0.50 -4.81 -2.53
CA LEU A 87 -0.85 -3.85 -1.50
C LEU A 87 -2.36 -3.66 -1.46
N THR A 88 -2.92 -3.66 -0.25
CA THR A 88 -4.33 -3.39 -0.03
C THR A 88 -4.53 -1.92 0.30
N ILE A 89 -5.35 -1.24 -0.50
CA ILE A 89 -5.69 0.17 -0.33
C ILE A 89 -7.14 0.28 0.13
N LEU A 90 -7.37 0.99 1.23
CA LEU A 90 -8.71 1.38 1.67
C LEU A 90 -8.99 2.80 1.17
N VAL A 91 -9.96 2.92 0.28
CA VAL A 91 -10.43 4.21 -0.26
C VAL A 91 -11.66 4.65 0.52
N VAL A 92 -11.64 5.89 1.01
CA VAL A 92 -12.76 6.47 1.75
C VAL A 92 -13.08 7.85 1.17
N ASP A 93 -14.24 7.94 0.53
CA ASP A 93 -14.71 9.14 -0.16
C ASP A 93 -16.22 9.10 -0.29
N ASP A 94 -16.92 10.14 0.09
CA ASP A 94 -18.39 10.22 -0.02
C ASP A 94 -18.87 10.51 -1.46
N ASP A 95 -17.97 10.99 -2.33
CA ASP A 95 -18.22 11.09 -3.76
C ASP A 95 -18.01 9.73 -4.44
N SER A 96 -19.13 9.13 -4.89
CA SER A 96 -19.13 7.83 -5.57
C SER A 96 -18.33 7.84 -6.89
N GLY A 97 -18.24 8.98 -7.58
CA GLY A 97 -17.48 9.15 -8.82
C GLY A 97 -15.96 9.05 -8.54
N VAL A 98 -15.48 9.78 -7.53
CA VAL A 98 -14.09 9.74 -7.10
C VAL A 98 -13.72 8.36 -6.56
N SER A 99 -14.57 7.77 -5.72
CA SER A 99 -14.36 6.43 -5.18
C SER A 99 -14.30 5.36 -6.27
N SER A 100 -15.18 5.41 -7.29
CA SER A 100 -15.15 4.48 -8.42
C SER A 100 -13.90 4.69 -9.28
N PHE A 101 -13.57 5.94 -9.61
CA PHE A 101 -12.37 6.25 -10.38
C PHE A 101 -11.10 5.74 -9.68
N ALA A 102 -10.96 6.00 -8.38
CA ALA A 102 -9.81 5.53 -7.60
C ALA A 102 -9.75 3.99 -7.58
N ARG A 103 -10.88 3.31 -7.36
CA ARG A 103 -10.94 1.85 -7.36
C ARG A 103 -10.53 1.25 -8.70
N ASP A 104 -11.07 1.77 -9.81
CA ASP A 104 -10.82 1.24 -11.14
C ASP A 104 -9.35 1.52 -11.57
N THR A 105 -8.85 2.71 -11.28
CA THR A 105 -7.46 3.09 -11.54
C THR A 105 -6.48 2.21 -10.74
N LEU A 106 -6.66 2.11 -9.43
CA LEU A 106 -5.76 1.37 -8.56
C LEU A 106 -5.89 -0.14 -8.75
N GLY A 107 -7.11 -0.63 -9.03
CA GLY A 107 -7.33 -2.03 -9.41
C GLY A 107 -6.59 -2.39 -10.71
N SER A 108 -6.63 -1.52 -11.71
CA SER A 108 -5.89 -1.69 -12.97
C SER A 108 -4.38 -1.58 -12.77
N ALA A 109 -3.92 -0.81 -11.78
CA ALA A 109 -2.52 -0.71 -11.40
C ALA A 109 -2.03 -1.86 -10.49
N GLY A 110 -2.91 -2.79 -10.09
CA GLY A 110 -2.54 -3.99 -9.37
C GLY A 110 -2.69 -3.98 -7.88
N TYR A 111 -3.36 -3.01 -7.38
CA TYR A 111 -3.69 -2.94 -5.96
C TYR A 111 -4.98 -3.68 -5.65
N LEU A 112 -5.08 -4.29 -4.48
CA LEU A 112 -6.34 -4.75 -3.95
C LEU A 112 -7.07 -3.55 -3.31
N VAL A 113 -8.20 -3.16 -3.86
CA VAL A 113 -8.91 -1.97 -3.41
C VAL A 113 -10.19 -2.35 -2.66
N ARG A 114 -10.33 -1.80 -1.47
CA ARG A 114 -11.57 -1.76 -0.71
C ARG A 114 -12.05 -0.32 -0.65
N SER A 115 -13.34 -0.09 -0.75
CA SER A 115 -13.88 1.28 -0.72
C SER A 115 -15.15 1.37 0.12
N THR A 116 -15.33 2.50 0.78
CA THR A 116 -16.55 2.86 1.49
C THR A 116 -16.74 4.38 1.47
N ALA A 117 -17.99 4.83 1.51
CA ALA A 117 -18.33 6.24 1.68
C ALA A 117 -18.53 6.64 3.16
N ASP A 118 -18.58 5.64 4.06
CA ASP A 118 -18.85 5.86 5.48
C ASP A 118 -17.56 5.74 6.30
N PRO A 119 -17.12 6.83 6.98
CA PRO A 119 -15.93 6.81 7.83
C PRO A 119 -16.05 5.85 9.02
N VAL A 120 -17.25 5.59 9.52
CA VAL A 120 -17.45 4.63 10.62
C VAL A 120 -17.23 3.20 10.12
N GLU A 121 -17.72 2.89 8.93
CA GLU A 121 -17.47 1.61 8.26
C GLU A 121 -15.98 1.44 7.93
N ALA A 122 -15.29 2.50 7.53
CA ALA A 122 -13.85 2.46 7.29
C ALA A 122 -13.07 2.07 8.57
N ILE A 123 -13.44 2.60 9.73
CA ILE A 123 -12.85 2.21 11.02
C ILE A 123 -13.13 0.74 11.32
N ARG A 124 -14.37 0.27 11.07
CA ARG A 124 -14.74 -1.13 11.23
C ARG A 124 -13.90 -2.03 10.32
N MET A 125 -13.80 -1.68 9.05
CA MET A 125 -12.96 -2.41 8.09
C MET A 125 -11.49 -2.43 8.53
N ALA A 126 -10.98 -1.31 9.02
CA ALA A 126 -9.61 -1.25 9.54
C ALA A 126 -9.41 -2.14 10.77
N LYS A 127 -10.42 -2.32 11.61
CA LYS A 127 -10.37 -3.16 12.81
C LYS A 127 -10.52 -4.65 12.50
N ASP A 128 -11.51 -5.01 11.67
CA ASP A 128 -11.99 -6.38 11.52
C ASP A 128 -11.34 -7.13 10.34
N THR A 129 -10.58 -6.44 9.49
CA THR A 129 -9.96 -7.08 8.33
C THR A 129 -8.84 -8.02 8.77
N GLU A 130 -9.03 -9.31 8.49
CA GLU A 130 -7.93 -10.28 8.49
C GLU A 130 -7.00 -9.96 7.33
N GLY A 131 -5.79 -9.54 7.62
CA GLY A 131 -4.79 -9.10 6.65
C GLY A 131 -4.41 -7.64 6.85
N GLU A 132 -3.41 -7.20 6.12
CA GLU A 132 -2.90 -5.85 6.23
C GLU A 132 -3.63 -4.95 5.22
N ILE A 133 -4.08 -3.78 5.70
CA ILE A 133 -4.37 -2.63 4.86
C ILE A 133 -3.10 -1.79 4.86
N ASP A 134 -2.53 -1.57 3.68
CA ASP A 134 -1.23 -0.93 3.53
C ASP A 134 -1.32 0.57 3.45
N LEU A 135 -2.38 1.05 2.81
CA LEU A 135 -2.59 2.46 2.60
C LEU A 135 -4.06 2.81 2.78
N LEU A 136 -4.29 3.91 3.47
CA LEU A 136 -5.58 4.61 3.54
C LEU A 136 -5.52 5.80 2.57
N LEU A 137 -6.39 5.80 1.57
CA LEU A 137 -6.65 6.91 0.67
C LEU A 137 -7.98 7.53 1.09
N VAL A 138 -7.96 8.76 1.63
CA VAL A 138 -9.13 9.33 2.29
C VAL A 138 -9.38 10.77 1.89
N ASP A 139 -10.63 11.09 1.55
CA ASP A 139 -11.07 12.48 1.39
C ASP A 139 -11.01 13.24 2.72
N VAL A 140 -10.56 14.49 2.68
CA VAL A 140 -10.49 15.34 3.86
C VAL A 140 -11.87 15.81 4.29
N VAL A 141 -12.72 16.17 3.33
CA VAL A 141 -14.04 16.76 3.60
C VAL A 141 -15.13 15.72 3.37
N MET A 142 -15.56 15.08 4.42
CA MET A 142 -16.64 14.07 4.38
C MET A 142 -17.71 14.39 5.42
N PRO A 143 -18.96 13.95 5.20
CA PRO A 143 -19.98 13.96 6.23
C PRO A 143 -19.55 13.13 7.46
N LEU A 144 -20.07 13.48 8.63
CA LEU A 144 -19.90 12.78 9.91
C LEU A 144 -18.49 12.88 10.52
N MET A 145 -17.43 12.84 9.73
CA MET A 145 -16.05 12.83 10.24
C MET A 145 -15.09 13.41 9.22
N ASP A 146 -14.25 14.35 9.64
CA ASP A 146 -13.12 14.85 8.85
C ASP A 146 -12.12 13.71 8.56
N GLY A 147 -11.63 13.63 7.32
CA GLY A 147 -10.73 12.56 6.92
C GLY A 147 -9.42 12.51 7.69
N ARG A 148 -8.95 13.64 8.23
CA ARG A 148 -7.76 13.70 9.10
C ARG A 148 -8.04 13.04 10.46
N GLU A 149 -9.25 13.18 10.98
CA GLU A 149 -9.68 12.50 12.19
C GLU A 149 -9.81 10.99 11.95
N LEU A 150 -10.39 10.60 10.80
CA LEU A 150 -10.43 9.21 10.38
C LEU A 150 -9.03 8.62 10.28
N ALA A 151 -8.10 9.32 9.61
CA ALA A 151 -6.72 8.88 9.46
C ALA A 151 -6.03 8.66 10.81
N ARG A 152 -6.20 9.57 11.79
CA ARG A 152 -5.66 9.39 13.14
C ARG A 152 -6.17 8.10 13.81
N ARG A 153 -7.48 7.87 13.78
CA ARG A 153 -8.09 6.66 14.37
C ARG A 153 -7.62 5.38 13.68
N VAL A 154 -7.50 5.40 12.37
CA VAL A 154 -7.01 4.23 11.62
C VAL A 154 -5.52 3.96 11.90
N VAL A 155 -4.70 4.99 12.02
CA VAL A 155 -3.28 4.86 12.40
C VAL A 155 -3.12 4.31 13.83
N GLU A 156 -3.98 4.69 14.77
CA GLU A 156 -4.00 4.12 16.12
C GLU A 156 -4.30 2.61 16.10
N LEU A 157 -5.23 2.17 15.26
CA LEU A 157 -5.57 0.75 15.08
C LEU A 157 -4.49 -0.01 14.31
N ARG A 158 -3.88 0.64 13.31
CA ARG A 158 -2.89 0.08 12.39
C ARG A 158 -1.66 0.97 12.25
N PRO A 159 -0.71 0.94 13.19
CA PRO A 159 0.43 1.87 13.21
C PRO A 159 1.37 1.78 12.00
N LYS A 160 1.25 0.73 11.20
CA LYS A 160 2.06 0.53 9.98
C LYS A 160 1.39 1.08 8.71
N ILE A 161 0.10 1.42 8.78
CA ILE A 161 -0.64 1.91 7.62
C ILE A 161 -0.04 3.20 7.11
N LYS A 162 0.00 3.36 5.80
CA LYS A 162 0.31 4.62 5.15
C LYS A 162 -0.96 5.41 4.95
N VAL A 163 -0.87 6.72 4.91
CA VAL A 163 -2.02 7.59 4.69
C VAL A 163 -1.70 8.54 3.55
N LEU A 164 -2.65 8.68 2.62
CA LEU A 164 -2.68 9.70 1.59
C LEU A 164 -4.03 10.40 1.65
N LEU A 165 -3.99 11.72 1.88
CA LEU A 165 -5.20 12.54 1.93
C LEU A 165 -5.58 12.98 0.51
N MET A 166 -6.89 13.01 0.19
CA MET A 166 -7.42 13.65 -1.01
C MET A 166 -8.13 14.94 -0.62
N SER A 167 -7.96 16.01 -1.38
CA SER A 167 -8.66 17.27 -1.08
C SER A 167 -8.95 18.09 -2.33
N GLY A 168 -10.17 18.61 -2.42
CA GLY A 168 -10.59 19.58 -3.43
C GLY A 168 -10.37 21.04 -3.02
N TYR A 169 -9.96 21.31 -1.78
CA TYR A 169 -9.83 22.65 -1.20
C TYR A 169 -8.42 22.97 -0.75
N GLU A 170 -8.19 24.29 -0.53
CA GLU A 170 -6.93 24.97 -0.31
C GLU A 170 -5.85 24.19 0.44
N MET A 171 -4.74 24.04 -0.23
CA MET A 171 -3.51 23.38 0.23
C MET A 171 -2.92 23.94 1.53
N ALA A 172 -3.32 25.15 1.94
CA ALA A 172 -2.76 25.81 3.13
C ALA A 172 -3.10 25.08 4.43
N ALA A 173 -4.34 24.58 4.58
CA ALA A 173 -4.77 23.85 5.76
C ALA A 173 -4.20 22.40 5.85
N LEU A 174 -3.75 21.84 4.72
CA LEU A 174 -3.17 20.50 4.65
C LEU A 174 -1.66 20.48 4.96
N ARG A 175 -0.99 21.62 4.89
CA ARG A 175 0.45 21.71 5.21
C ARG A 175 0.78 21.37 6.67
N GLU A 176 -0.19 21.47 7.56
CA GLU A 176 -0.03 21.08 8.97
C GLU A 176 -0.34 19.61 9.24
N ALA A 177 -0.91 18.90 8.25
CA ALA A 177 -1.17 17.47 8.39
C ALA A 177 0.14 16.67 8.28
N PRO A 178 0.34 15.65 9.12
CA PRO A 178 1.56 14.84 9.09
C PRO A 178 1.63 13.87 7.90
N TRP A 179 0.63 13.87 7.03
CA TRP A 179 0.50 12.95 5.91
C TRP A 179 0.58 13.68 4.56
N PRO A 180 1.09 13.00 3.53
CA PRO A 180 1.04 13.51 2.17
C PRO A 180 -0.41 13.65 1.69
N PHE A 181 -0.60 14.50 0.69
CA PHE A 181 -1.90 14.71 0.08
C PHE A 181 -1.81 14.77 -1.44
N ILE A 182 -2.95 14.54 -2.10
CA ILE A 182 -3.19 14.74 -3.52
C ILE A 182 -4.38 15.68 -3.71
N ALA A 183 -4.25 16.63 -4.63
CA ALA A 183 -5.31 17.59 -4.92
C ALA A 183 -6.34 17.01 -5.91
N LYS A 184 -7.64 17.19 -5.65
CA LYS A 184 -8.71 16.88 -6.59
C LYS A 184 -8.93 18.09 -7.53
N PRO A 185 -9.14 17.88 -8.84
CA PRO A 185 -9.19 16.60 -9.54
C PRO A 185 -7.78 16.10 -9.86
N PHE A 186 -7.59 14.79 -9.81
CA PHE A 186 -6.33 14.12 -10.15
C PHE A 186 -6.54 13.09 -11.29
N GLY A 187 -5.49 12.87 -12.07
CA GLY A 187 -5.47 11.87 -13.14
C GLY A 187 -4.92 10.51 -12.69
N VAL A 188 -4.99 9.53 -13.61
CA VAL A 188 -4.48 8.16 -13.41
C VAL A 188 -3.01 8.19 -13.00
N THR A 189 -2.17 8.86 -13.77
CA THR A 189 -0.72 8.92 -13.54
C THR A 189 -0.39 9.55 -12.20
N GLU A 190 -1.01 10.70 -11.88
CA GLU A 190 -0.75 11.42 -10.64
C GLU A 190 -1.14 10.59 -9.40
N LEU A 191 -2.28 9.88 -9.46
CA LEU A 191 -2.72 9.03 -8.37
C LEU A 191 -1.75 7.85 -8.16
N THR A 192 -1.37 7.17 -9.25
CA THR A 192 -0.46 6.01 -9.16
C THR A 192 0.93 6.39 -8.67
N GLU A 193 1.52 7.44 -9.19
CA GLU A 193 2.81 7.96 -8.74
C GLU A 193 2.78 8.34 -7.25
N LYS A 194 1.70 8.99 -6.80
CA LYS A 194 1.57 9.40 -5.40
C LYS A 194 1.41 8.21 -4.46
N ILE A 195 0.69 7.18 -4.86
CA ILE A 195 0.59 5.92 -4.12
C ILE A 195 1.96 5.23 -4.03
N GLU A 196 2.71 5.17 -5.12
CA GLU A 196 4.05 4.58 -5.15
C GLU A 196 5.02 5.35 -4.24
N GLU A 197 5.02 6.68 -4.28
CA GLU A 197 5.78 7.52 -3.35
C GLU A 197 5.48 7.16 -1.89
N CYS A 198 4.21 7.03 -1.53
CA CYS A 198 3.78 6.70 -0.18
C CYS A 198 4.20 5.30 0.25
N THR A 199 4.20 4.33 -0.66
CA THR A 199 4.45 2.92 -0.36
C THR A 199 5.93 2.56 -0.40
N THR A 200 6.72 3.20 -1.28
CA THR A 200 8.15 2.94 -1.47
C THR A 200 9.01 3.65 -0.42
N THR A 201 8.54 4.75 0.16
CA THR A 201 9.32 5.52 1.13
C THR A 201 9.51 4.74 2.42
N ARG A 202 10.73 4.25 2.68
CA ARG A 202 11.16 3.78 4.00
C ARG A 202 10.75 4.82 5.06
N ARG A 203 10.07 4.38 6.12
CA ARG A 203 9.60 5.16 7.28
C ARG A 203 10.51 6.37 7.55
N ARG A 204 9.98 7.58 7.36
CA ARG A 204 10.41 8.67 8.24
C ARG A 204 9.92 8.31 9.64
N PRO A 205 10.77 8.36 10.67
CA PRO A 205 10.33 8.11 12.04
C PRO A 205 9.19 9.07 12.36
N SER A 206 8.10 8.53 12.93
CA SER A 206 6.94 9.30 13.35
C SER A 206 7.38 10.44 14.26
N VAL A 207 7.00 11.66 13.91
CA VAL A 207 7.23 12.89 14.71
C VAL A 207 6.38 12.89 16.01
N PHE A 208 5.68 11.81 16.32
CA PHE A 208 5.00 11.56 17.59
C PHE A 208 5.90 10.84 18.62
N ALA A 209 7.20 11.10 18.62
CA ALA A 209 7.99 10.88 19.82
C ALA A 209 7.69 12.04 20.76
N ASN A 210 7.01 11.73 21.86
CA ASN A 210 6.70 12.55 23.03
C ASN A 210 7.53 13.84 23.09
N PRO A 211 6.93 15.03 23.20
CA PRO A 211 7.68 16.23 23.51
C PRO A 211 8.38 16.00 24.83
N ARG A 212 9.72 16.00 24.81
CA ARG A 212 10.50 16.00 26.05
C ARG A 212 9.99 17.16 26.91
N PRO A 213 9.78 16.98 28.20
CA PRO A 213 9.42 18.08 29.06
C PRO A 213 10.51 19.15 28.93
N SER A 214 10.08 20.36 28.64
CA SER A 214 10.93 21.54 28.59
C SER A 214 11.77 21.65 29.87
N PRO A 215 13.05 22.03 29.77
CA PRO A 215 13.87 22.22 30.96
C PRO A 215 13.23 23.27 31.86
N ARG A 216 13.02 22.90 33.15
CA ARG A 216 12.63 23.84 34.21
C ARG A 216 13.69 24.91 34.27
N TRP A 217 13.35 26.13 33.90
CA TRP A 217 14.14 27.29 34.24
C TRP A 217 14.05 27.50 35.74
N SER A 218 15.11 27.21 36.45
CA SER A 218 15.31 27.63 37.85
C SER A 218 15.53 29.12 37.85
N MET A 219 14.53 29.88 38.36
CA MET A 219 14.76 31.27 38.72
C MET A 219 15.67 31.29 39.97
N GLU A 220 16.96 31.44 39.75
CA GLU A 220 17.87 31.90 40.81
C GLU A 220 17.55 33.37 41.09
N ARG A 221 17.09 33.61 42.31
CA ARG A 221 16.89 34.96 42.84
C ARG A 221 18.27 35.59 43.05
N ALA A 222 18.58 36.58 42.26
CA ALA A 222 19.69 37.46 42.55
C ALA A 222 19.31 38.35 43.74
N THR A 223 19.82 38.01 44.92
CA THR A 223 19.87 38.92 46.08
C THR A 223 21.13 39.73 45.95
N SER A 224 20.98 40.99 45.54
CA SER A 224 22.05 42.00 45.69
C SER A 224 22.02 42.55 47.11
N PRO A 225 23.15 42.62 47.84
CA PRO A 225 23.23 43.39 49.05
C PRO A 225 23.51 44.87 48.71
N ILE A 226 22.68 45.76 49.20
CA ILE A 226 22.96 47.18 49.28
C ILE A 226 23.93 47.36 50.44
N ALA A 227 25.11 47.91 50.14
CA ALA A 227 26.04 48.42 51.16
C ALA A 227 26.00 49.95 51.13
N LEU A 228 25.95 50.50 52.32
CA LEU A 228 26.00 51.89 52.71
C LEU A 228 27.09 52.71 52.04
#